data_d9009c2b3814e09c533503031eebd197
#
_entry.id   d9009c2b3814e09c533503031eebd197
#
_cell.length_a   1.000
_cell.length_b   1.000
_cell.length_c   1.000
_cell.angle_alpha   90.00
_cell.angle_beta   90.00
_cell.angle_gamma   90.00
#
_symmetry.space_group_name_H-M   'P 1'
#
loop_
_entity.id
_entity.type
_entity.pdbx_description
1 polymer ?
#
loop_
_entity_poly.entity_id
_entity_poly.type
_entity_poly.pdbx_seq_one_letter_code
_entity_poly.pdbx_strand_id
1 'polypeptide(L)'
;MNEKLIHPVDERYISFLSDESKQEGFADTISFPSSPEELLQIIASPLPAPITFQGANTGVEGGSVPQGGSIINFSRMNHIREIQKLSDTEGYAIVEAGVTLDQLAQEIRRSLKTDDYIWPPSPTESSATVGGVIATGAYGMTSCYYGTKNLYLRELTLLHSNGHTEVLSDIPEPFQLPAGTCIVKATLKLLKRPANICGAAFFFDTESNALACADKLQNYVPDNKDVLIISMEYIGNTAIKMINTSRELISVLKDVPALPSDTKAVIYVEIAGNEESQDEALMELIDITSEYGSDPDIAWALTGYTEIRKMHSLRHAATESVIQFIERKHHEDNRIIRLGVKPLSRGRSFQETILSIIQALEDANLCASIYAHIKNSDIQVNFLPENFEDYQKSKNIANTWI
;
A
#
# COMPACT_ATOMS: atom_id res chain seq x y z
N MET A 1 29.16 4.00 29.03
CA MET A 1 28.66 2.64 29.17
C MET A 1 28.39 2.14 27.78
N ASN A 2 29.13 1.11 27.29
CA ASN A 2 28.79 0.50 26.01
C ASN A 2 27.43 -0.19 26.19
N GLU A 3 26.37 0.43 25.73
CA GLU A 3 25.09 -0.26 25.58
C GLU A 3 25.31 -1.50 24.73
N LYS A 4 24.82 -2.63 25.19
CA LYS A 4 24.95 -3.88 24.46
C LYS A 4 24.12 -3.73 23.18
N LEU A 5 24.75 -3.76 22.01
CA LEU A 5 24.08 -3.57 20.72
C LEU A 5 23.14 -4.75 20.35
N ILE A 6 23.41 -5.94 20.89
CA ILE A 6 22.66 -7.17 20.61
C ILE A 6 21.98 -7.62 21.90
N HIS A 7 20.66 -7.75 21.87
CA HIS A 7 19.84 -8.15 22.99
C HIS A 7 19.24 -9.54 22.75
N PRO A 8 19.14 -10.41 23.78
CA PRO A 8 18.30 -11.59 23.66
C PRO A 8 16.84 -11.18 23.52
N VAL A 9 16.07 -11.90 22.74
CA VAL A 9 14.62 -11.67 22.62
C VAL A 9 13.95 -12.18 23.90
N ASP A 10 13.21 -11.30 24.56
CA ASP A 10 12.39 -11.54 25.74
C ASP A 10 11.03 -10.83 25.63
N GLU A 11 10.25 -10.81 26.70
CA GLU A 11 8.89 -10.21 26.72
C GLU A 11 8.83 -8.76 26.22
N ARG A 12 9.91 -7.99 26.31
CA ARG A 12 10.00 -6.59 25.84
C ARG A 12 9.96 -6.48 24.31
N TYR A 13 10.27 -7.57 23.62
CA TYR A 13 10.45 -7.59 22.15
C TYR A 13 9.43 -8.46 21.41
N ILE A 14 8.39 -8.95 22.11
CA ILE A 14 7.37 -9.82 21.51
C ILE A 14 6.71 -9.15 20.29
N SER A 15 6.48 -7.82 20.32
CA SER A 15 5.88 -7.09 19.19
C SER A 15 6.73 -7.10 17.91
N PHE A 16 8.00 -7.50 17.99
CA PHE A 16 8.88 -7.64 16.83
C PHE A 16 8.86 -9.06 16.22
N LEU A 17 8.10 -9.98 16.82
CA LEU A 17 7.96 -11.35 16.34
C LEU A 17 6.81 -11.52 15.34
N SER A 18 6.02 -10.48 15.10
CA SER A 18 4.89 -10.48 14.19
C SER A 18 4.84 -9.20 13.34
N ASP A 19 4.03 -9.21 12.29
CA ASP A 19 3.69 -8.04 11.48
C ASP A 19 2.16 -7.97 11.25
N GLU A 20 1.68 -7.09 10.38
CA GLU A 20 0.24 -6.94 10.12
C GLU A 20 -0.38 -8.13 9.37
N SER A 21 0.40 -9.14 8.97
CA SER A 21 -0.13 -10.42 8.51
C SER A 21 -0.73 -11.27 9.64
N LYS A 22 -0.39 -10.95 10.90
CA LYS A 22 -0.68 -11.73 12.12
C LYS A 22 0.01 -13.09 12.15
N GLN A 23 1.01 -13.30 11.29
CA GLN A 23 1.93 -14.42 11.43
C GLN A 23 2.81 -14.19 12.65
N GLU A 24 3.00 -15.25 13.43
CA GLU A 24 3.89 -15.24 14.58
C GLU A 24 5.19 -15.95 14.23
N GLY A 25 6.30 -15.33 14.55
CA GLY A 25 7.64 -15.88 14.38
C GLY A 25 8.37 -16.05 15.69
N PHE A 26 9.64 -16.34 15.60
CA PHE A 26 10.55 -16.44 16.75
C PHE A 26 11.95 -15.99 16.35
N ALA A 27 12.71 -15.49 17.33
CA ALA A 27 14.11 -15.10 17.14
C ALA A 27 14.90 -15.23 18.44
N ASP A 28 16.21 -15.39 18.33
CA ASP A 28 17.12 -15.50 19.47
C ASP A 28 17.57 -14.12 19.97
N THR A 29 17.86 -13.21 19.03
CA THR A 29 18.39 -11.88 19.33
C THR A 29 17.73 -10.79 18.51
N ILE A 30 17.79 -9.57 19.05
CA ILE A 30 17.34 -8.34 18.37
C ILE A 30 18.34 -7.22 18.57
N SER A 31 18.48 -6.37 17.53
CA SER A 31 19.37 -5.22 17.52
C SER A 31 18.67 -4.01 16.89
N PHE A 32 19.00 -2.81 17.38
CA PHE A 32 18.46 -1.53 16.91
C PHE A 32 19.61 -0.58 16.58
N PRO A 33 20.30 -0.73 15.44
CA PRO A 33 21.38 0.18 15.06
C PRO A 33 20.84 1.61 14.92
N SER A 34 21.61 2.59 15.40
CA SER A 34 21.33 4.02 15.27
C SER A 34 22.24 4.69 14.22
N SER A 35 23.22 3.96 13.71
CA SER A 35 24.13 4.44 12.66
C SER A 35 24.64 3.30 11.78
N PRO A 36 25.18 3.63 10.59
CA PRO A 36 25.85 2.64 9.74
C PRO A 36 27.03 1.92 10.42
N GLU A 37 27.75 2.61 11.30
CA GLU A 37 28.87 2.06 12.04
C GLU A 37 28.41 1.01 13.07
N GLU A 38 27.32 1.28 13.80
CA GLU A 38 26.71 0.30 14.71
C GLU A 38 26.17 -0.89 13.94
N LEU A 39 25.53 -0.66 12.80
CA LEU A 39 25.03 -1.74 11.94
C LEU A 39 26.18 -2.65 11.47
N LEU A 40 27.31 -2.08 11.05
CA LEU A 40 28.51 -2.85 10.69
C LEU A 40 29.05 -3.65 11.86
N GLN A 41 29.09 -3.08 13.07
CA GLN A 41 29.53 -3.81 14.28
C GLN A 41 28.61 -4.99 14.60
N ILE A 42 27.28 -4.81 14.44
CA ILE A 42 26.28 -5.84 14.63
C ILE A 42 26.51 -6.99 13.62
N ILE A 43 26.61 -6.67 12.33
CA ILE A 43 26.81 -7.67 11.27
C ILE A 43 28.15 -8.40 11.41
N ALA A 44 29.20 -7.73 11.91
CA ALA A 44 30.52 -8.34 12.16
C ALA A 44 30.52 -9.25 13.42
N SER A 45 29.48 -9.20 14.24
CA SER A 45 29.36 -10.04 15.42
C SER A 45 28.84 -11.43 15.06
N PRO A 46 29.11 -12.47 15.86
CA PRO A 46 28.56 -13.80 15.63
C PRO A 46 27.04 -13.83 15.91
N LEU A 47 26.25 -13.48 14.90
CA LEU A 47 24.80 -13.49 14.99
C LEU A 47 24.22 -14.87 14.70
N PRO A 48 23.23 -15.35 15.48
CA PRO A 48 22.40 -16.47 15.07
C PRO A 48 21.74 -16.23 13.70
N ALA A 49 21.77 -17.21 12.84
CA ALA A 49 21.12 -17.16 11.53
C ALA A 49 19.76 -17.86 11.56
N PRO A 50 18.80 -17.47 10.71
CA PRO A 50 18.86 -16.40 9.69
C PRO A 50 18.81 -14.98 10.28
N ILE A 51 19.11 -13.97 9.47
CA ILE A 51 18.93 -12.56 9.85
C ILE A 51 17.67 -12.04 9.19
N THR A 52 16.75 -11.51 9.99
CA THR A 52 15.55 -10.81 9.54
C THR A 52 15.75 -9.30 9.68
N PHE A 53 15.66 -8.57 8.56
CA PHE A 53 15.70 -7.12 8.55
C PHE A 53 14.29 -6.55 8.65
N GLN A 54 14.06 -5.63 9.59
CA GLN A 54 12.76 -5.07 9.86
C GLN A 54 12.75 -3.53 9.76
N GLY A 55 11.66 -2.99 9.18
CA GLY A 55 11.28 -1.60 9.29
C GLY A 55 10.23 -1.39 10.40
N ALA A 56 9.05 -0.90 10.02
CA ALA A 56 7.93 -0.64 10.94
C ALA A 56 6.94 -1.83 11.09
N ASN A 57 7.22 -2.98 10.51
CA ASN A 57 6.41 -4.20 10.57
C ASN A 57 4.96 -4.03 10.05
N THR A 58 4.76 -3.11 9.10
CA THR A 58 3.47 -2.85 8.44
C THR A 58 3.17 -3.81 7.30
N GLY A 59 4.04 -4.78 7.06
CA GLY A 59 3.89 -5.80 6.03
C GLY A 59 2.68 -6.70 6.30
N VAL A 60 1.99 -7.10 5.24
CA VAL A 60 0.76 -7.90 5.32
C VAL A 60 0.92 -9.33 4.80
N GLU A 61 2.15 -9.71 4.43
CA GLU A 61 2.51 -11.01 3.84
C GLU A 61 3.55 -11.78 4.69
N GLY A 62 3.88 -11.29 5.88
CA GLY A 62 4.83 -11.94 6.78
C GLY A 62 6.31 -11.72 6.43
N GLY A 63 6.63 -10.79 5.53
CA GLY A 63 8.00 -10.57 5.06
C GLY A 63 8.97 -10.06 6.14
N SER A 64 8.47 -9.46 7.22
CA SER A 64 9.26 -9.02 8.37
C SER A 64 9.19 -9.97 9.57
N VAL A 65 8.46 -11.09 9.46
CA VAL A 65 8.30 -12.05 10.55
C VAL A 65 9.52 -12.95 10.64
N PRO A 66 10.24 -12.99 11.77
CA PRO A 66 11.47 -13.78 11.90
C PRO A 66 11.16 -15.29 11.99
N GLN A 67 11.99 -16.09 11.37
CA GLN A 67 11.90 -17.56 11.38
C GLN A 67 13.10 -18.15 12.12
N GLY A 68 13.44 -17.61 13.28
CA GLY A 68 14.62 -17.91 14.07
C GLY A 68 15.72 -16.85 13.94
N GLY A 69 16.86 -17.11 14.58
CA GLY A 69 18.06 -16.32 14.41
C GLY A 69 18.00 -14.90 14.96
N SER A 70 18.36 -13.92 14.16
CA SER A 70 18.54 -12.54 14.65
C SER A 70 17.64 -11.54 13.92
N ILE A 71 17.08 -10.58 14.67
CA ILE A 71 16.37 -9.42 14.13
C ILE A 71 17.32 -8.22 14.12
N ILE A 72 17.34 -7.49 13.01
CA ILE A 72 17.93 -6.15 12.93
C ILE A 72 16.82 -5.18 12.50
N ASN A 73 16.38 -4.35 13.46
CA ASN A 73 15.30 -3.39 13.25
C ASN A 73 15.85 -1.98 13.03
N PHE A 74 15.42 -1.34 11.93
CA PHE A 74 15.92 -0.04 11.47
C PHE A 74 15.21 1.17 12.08
N SER A 75 14.34 1.01 13.07
CA SER A 75 13.57 2.12 13.64
C SER A 75 14.42 3.28 14.20
N ARG A 76 15.67 3.03 14.56
CA ARG A 76 16.61 4.05 15.04
C ARG A 76 17.50 4.64 13.94
N MET A 77 17.56 4.03 12.74
CA MET A 77 18.21 4.60 11.55
C MET A 77 17.19 5.37 10.73
N ASN A 78 16.72 6.49 11.26
CA ASN A 78 15.59 7.26 10.75
C ASN A 78 15.92 8.74 10.47
N HIS A 79 17.16 9.04 10.14
CA HIS A 79 17.56 10.41 9.84
C HIS A 79 17.32 10.75 8.37
N ILE A 80 16.77 11.94 8.14
CA ILE A 80 16.73 12.59 6.83
C ILE A 80 17.94 13.52 6.77
N ARG A 81 18.89 13.19 5.88
CA ARG A 81 20.19 13.87 5.81
C ARG A 81 20.12 15.16 5.02
N GLU A 82 19.34 15.14 3.94
CA GLU A 82 19.28 16.27 3.01
C GLU A 82 17.99 16.21 2.21
N ILE A 83 17.39 17.38 1.95
CA ILE A 83 16.31 17.56 0.96
C ILE A 83 16.61 18.81 0.17
N GLN A 84 16.67 18.68 -1.15
CA GLN A 84 16.90 19.80 -2.06
C GLN A 84 15.95 19.80 -3.26
N LYS A 85 15.53 20.99 -3.66
CA LYS A 85 14.90 21.25 -4.95
C LYS A 85 15.99 21.37 -6.00
N LEU A 86 15.87 20.66 -7.11
CA LEU A 86 16.79 20.73 -8.25
C LEU A 86 16.24 21.59 -9.38
N SER A 87 14.92 21.54 -9.59
CA SER A 87 14.21 22.32 -10.61
C SER A 87 12.79 22.60 -10.12
N ASP A 88 11.96 23.21 -10.97
CA ASP A 88 10.55 23.41 -10.66
C ASP A 88 9.72 22.11 -10.69
N THR A 89 10.27 21.04 -11.23
CA THR A 89 9.57 19.73 -11.35
C THR A 89 10.22 18.63 -10.54
N GLU A 90 11.47 18.77 -10.14
CA GLU A 90 12.24 17.71 -9.48
C GLU A 90 13.01 18.20 -8.25
N GLY A 91 13.18 17.30 -7.30
CA GLY A 91 14.07 17.42 -6.15
C GLY A 91 14.68 16.07 -5.77
N TYR A 92 15.38 16.03 -4.65
CA TYR A 92 15.82 14.77 -4.06
C TYR A 92 15.79 14.83 -2.52
N ALA A 93 15.79 13.65 -1.92
CA ALA A 93 15.96 13.47 -0.48
C ALA A 93 16.97 12.36 -0.21
N ILE A 94 17.92 12.58 0.72
CA ILE A 94 18.83 11.55 1.21
C ILE A 94 18.33 11.10 2.57
N VAL A 95 17.94 9.84 2.68
CA VAL A 95 17.26 9.29 3.86
C VAL A 95 17.84 7.95 4.28
N GLU A 96 17.81 7.67 5.58
CA GLU A 96 18.08 6.35 6.13
C GLU A 96 16.87 5.42 5.97
N ALA A 97 17.10 4.10 5.97
CA ALA A 97 16.08 3.10 5.66
C ALA A 97 14.88 3.10 6.63
N GLY A 98 15.09 3.49 7.88
CA GLY A 98 14.05 3.53 8.93
C GLY A 98 13.19 4.80 8.94
N VAL A 99 13.43 5.76 8.04
CA VAL A 99 12.55 6.94 7.88
C VAL A 99 11.18 6.48 7.42
N THR A 100 10.11 6.91 8.12
CA THR A 100 8.74 6.60 7.70
C THR A 100 8.27 7.52 6.59
N LEU A 101 7.27 7.09 5.83
CA LEU A 101 6.68 7.92 4.76
C LEU A 101 6.08 9.22 5.29
N ASP A 102 5.45 9.16 6.48
CA ASP A 102 4.90 10.34 7.13
C ASP A 102 6.00 11.33 7.55
N GLN A 103 7.09 10.83 8.17
CA GLN A 103 8.27 11.66 8.49
C GLN A 103 8.87 12.31 7.24
N LEU A 104 9.00 11.53 6.15
CA LEU A 104 9.50 12.04 4.88
C LEU A 104 8.61 13.14 4.31
N ALA A 105 7.30 12.92 4.27
CA ALA A 105 6.35 13.91 3.75
C ALA A 105 6.35 15.20 4.57
N GLN A 106 6.40 15.11 5.90
CA GLN A 106 6.48 16.27 6.79
C GLN A 106 7.78 17.06 6.57
N GLU A 107 8.91 16.35 6.45
CA GLU A 107 10.20 17.00 6.27
C GLU A 107 10.35 17.64 4.88
N ILE A 108 9.82 17.01 3.81
CA ILE A 108 9.75 17.62 2.47
C ILE A 108 9.00 18.95 2.55
N ARG A 109 7.81 18.96 3.17
CA ARG A 109 7.00 20.18 3.36
C ARG A 109 7.77 21.26 4.12
N ARG A 110 8.42 20.89 5.21
CA ARG A 110 9.18 21.82 6.05
C ARG A 110 10.38 22.41 5.31
N SER A 111 11.15 21.55 4.63
CA SER A 111 12.41 21.94 3.99
C SER A 111 12.19 22.74 2.70
N LEU A 112 11.22 22.34 1.87
CA LEU A 112 10.91 23.00 0.61
C LEU A 112 9.86 24.11 0.76
N LYS A 113 9.21 24.22 1.93
CA LYS A 113 8.14 25.21 2.24
C LYS A 113 6.97 25.12 1.25
N THR A 114 6.67 23.94 0.77
CA THR A 114 5.56 23.67 -0.15
C THR A 114 5.13 22.21 -0.02
N ASP A 115 3.87 21.93 -0.32
CA ASP A 115 3.27 20.58 -0.38
C ASP A 115 3.40 19.96 -1.79
N ASP A 116 4.04 20.65 -2.73
CA ASP A 116 4.02 20.27 -4.14
C ASP A 116 4.92 19.07 -4.46
N TYR A 117 5.91 18.75 -3.62
CA TYR A 117 6.86 17.67 -3.90
C TYR A 117 6.55 16.43 -3.09
N ILE A 118 6.66 15.28 -3.76
CA ILE A 118 6.46 13.95 -3.15
C ILE A 118 7.54 12.97 -3.63
N TRP A 119 7.73 11.90 -2.87
CA TRP A 119 8.31 10.67 -3.36
C TRP A 119 7.15 9.78 -3.87
N PRO A 120 7.09 9.45 -5.20
CA PRO A 120 5.91 8.82 -5.80
C PRO A 120 5.46 7.48 -5.21
N PRO A 121 6.35 6.53 -4.82
CA PRO A 121 5.94 5.33 -4.10
C PRO A 121 5.26 5.71 -2.78
N SER A 122 3.96 5.56 -2.74
CA SER A 122 3.13 6.00 -1.61
C SER A 122 2.06 4.95 -1.32
N PRO A 123 2.43 3.80 -0.70
CA PRO A 123 1.44 2.85 -0.21
C PRO A 123 0.54 3.52 0.83
N THR A 124 -0.64 2.92 1.06
CA THR A 124 -1.68 3.48 1.93
C THR A 124 -1.20 3.66 3.38
N GLU A 125 -0.30 2.78 3.84
CA GLU A 125 0.23 2.82 5.22
C GLU A 125 1.40 3.81 5.34
N SER A 126 1.16 4.96 5.93
CA SER A 126 2.14 6.05 6.05
C SER A 126 3.22 5.82 7.12
N SER A 127 3.02 4.88 8.03
CA SER A 127 4.04 4.47 9.00
C SER A 127 5.07 3.50 8.41
N ALA A 128 4.83 2.98 7.18
CA ALA A 128 5.81 2.19 6.46
C ALA A 128 7.14 2.94 6.31
N THR A 129 8.26 2.21 6.45
CA THR A 129 9.59 2.81 6.28
C THR A 129 10.01 2.84 4.81
N VAL A 130 10.81 3.84 4.43
CA VAL A 130 11.39 3.96 3.08
C VAL A 130 12.11 2.68 2.68
N GLY A 131 12.93 2.11 3.57
CA GLY A 131 13.62 0.84 3.31
C GLY A 131 12.65 -0.33 3.07
N GLY A 132 11.56 -0.40 3.84
CA GLY A 132 10.50 -1.41 3.65
C GLY A 132 9.78 -1.26 2.31
N VAL A 133 9.40 -0.03 1.94
CA VAL A 133 8.76 0.26 0.64
C VAL A 133 9.66 -0.12 -0.53
N ILE A 134 10.95 0.21 -0.47
CA ILE A 134 11.92 -0.16 -1.52
C ILE A 134 12.11 -1.67 -1.59
N ALA A 135 12.27 -2.34 -0.44
CA ALA A 135 12.51 -3.79 -0.39
C ALA A 135 11.34 -4.62 -0.93
N THR A 136 10.09 -4.14 -0.73
CA THR A 136 8.87 -4.83 -1.16
C THR A 136 8.33 -4.34 -2.51
N GLY A 137 8.87 -3.23 -3.05
CA GLY A 137 8.33 -2.58 -4.23
C GLY A 137 6.89 -2.08 -4.03
N ALA A 138 6.55 -1.65 -2.79
CA ALA A 138 5.20 -1.23 -2.46
C ALA A 138 4.80 0.06 -3.20
N TYR A 139 3.55 0.11 -3.65
CA TYR A 139 2.94 1.26 -4.32
C TYR A 139 1.51 1.45 -3.85
N GLY A 140 0.87 2.54 -4.23
CA GLY A 140 -0.49 2.89 -3.81
C GLY A 140 -1.38 3.40 -4.94
N MET A 141 -2.42 4.13 -4.59
CA MET A 141 -3.48 4.60 -5.49
C MET A 141 -2.97 5.37 -6.71
N THR A 142 -1.91 6.16 -6.55
CA THR A 142 -1.32 6.97 -7.63
C THR A 142 -0.45 6.16 -8.60
N SER A 143 -0.39 4.84 -8.45
CA SER A 143 0.40 3.96 -9.31
C SER A 143 -0.07 3.94 -10.77
N CYS A 144 -1.31 4.32 -11.05
CA CYS A 144 -1.77 4.45 -12.43
C CYS A 144 -1.07 5.59 -13.17
N TYR A 145 -0.68 6.65 -12.46
CA TYR A 145 0.06 7.79 -13.01
C TYR A 145 1.59 7.59 -12.93
N TYR A 146 2.10 7.20 -11.74
CA TYR A 146 3.54 7.07 -11.51
C TYR A 146 4.11 5.70 -11.91
N GLY A 147 3.25 4.69 -12.13
CA GLY A 147 3.66 3.31 -12.40
C GLY A 147 3.88 2.49 -11.14
N THR A 148 4.02 1.19 -11.31
CA THR A 148 4.20 0.20 -10.23
C THR A 148 5.64 -0.31 -10.12
N LYS A 149 6.48 -0.07 -11.12
CA LYS A 149 7.83 -0.64 -11.23
C LYS A 149 8.93 0.34 -10.88
N ASN A 150 8.67 1.63 -11.06
CA ASN A 150 9.63 2.68 -10.80
C ASN A 150 9.56 3.13 -9.35
N LEU A 151 10.64 2.94 -8.60
CA LEU A 151 10.75 3.38 -7.21
C LEU A 151 11.30 4.80 -7.06
N TYR A 152 11.57 5.49 -8.17
CA TYR A 152 12.08 6.87 -8.16
C TYR A 152 13.31 7.02 -7.27
N LEU A 153 14.31 6.19 -7.52
CA LEU A 153 15.57 6.16 -6.79
C LEU A 153 16.68 6.76 -7.64
N ARG A 154 17.62 7.46 -7.00
CA ARG A 154 18.86 7.94 -7.62
C ARG A 154 20.05 7.12 -7.18
N GLU A 155 20.06 6.69 -5.92
CA GLU A 155 21.16 5.93 -5.34
C GLU A 155 20.63 5.08 -4.18
N LEU A 156 21.18 3.88 -4.02
CA LEU A 156 20.98 3.03 -2.86
C LEU A 156 22.32 2.65 -2.26
N THR A 157 22.43 2.70 -0.93
CA THR A 157 23.51 2.09 -0.18
C THR A 157 22.99 0.80 0.45
N LEU A 158 23.55 -0.32 0.01
CA LEU A 158 23.23 -1.66 0.51
C LEU A 158 24.35 -2.17 1.42
N LEU A 159 23.98 -2.94 2.43
CA LEU A 159 24.93 -3.71 3.24
C LEU A 159 24.57 -5.19 3.13
N HIS A 160 25.55 -5.97 2.71
CA HIS A 160 25.45 -7.42 2.58
C HIS A 160 25.73 -8.09 3.94
N SER A 161 25.19 -9.29 4.14
CA SER A 161 25.38 -10.09 5.36
C SER A 161 26.85 -10.46 5.64
N ASN A 162 27.73 -10.35 4.63
CA ASN A 162 29.18 -10.53 4.78
C ASN A 162 29.92 -9.25 5.20
N GLY A 163 29.22 -8.15 5.48
CA GLY A 163 29.78 -6.85 5.86
C GLY A 163 30.23 -5.96 4.68
N HIS A 164 30.08 -6.44 3.43
CA HIS A 164 30.39 -5.60 2.25
C HIS A 164 29.33 -4.55 2.04
N THR A 165 29.74 -3.29 1.83
CA THR A 165 28.86 -2.19 1.49
C THR A 165 28.93 -1.92 -0.02
N GLU A 166 27.78 -1.83 -0.67
CA GLU A 166 27.63 -1.56 -2.10
C GLU A 166 26.82 -0.28 -2.31
N VAL A 167 27.24 0.55 -3.25
CA VAL A 167 26.49 1.75 -3.68
C VAL A 167 26.03 1.54 -5.11
N LEU A 168 24.73 1.55 -5.31
CA LEU A 168 24.08 1.43 -6.60
C LEU A 168 23.59 2.80 -7.07
N SER A 169 24.06 3.29 -8.20
CA SER A 169 23.59 4.50 -8.87
C SER A 169 22.83 4.23 -10.17
N ASP A 170 22.99 3.03 -10.73
CA ASP A 170 22.21 2.53 -11.87
C ASP A 170 21.27 1.43 -11.33
N ILE A 171 20.06 1.85 -10.93
CA ILE A 171 19.10 1.00 -10.24
C ILE A 171 18.15 0.40 -11.28
N PRO A 172 18.12 -0.95 -11.41
CA PRO A 172 17.24 -1.58 -12.38
C PRO A 172 15.75 -1.37 -12.06
N GLU A 173 14.92 -1.36 -13.07
CA GLU A 173 13.47 -1.31 -12.95
C GLU A 173 12.83 -2.56 -13.58
N PRO A 174 12.08 -3.38 -12.82
CA PRO A 174 11.86 -3.28 -11.38
C PRO A 174 13.11 -3.64 -10.55
N PHE A 175 13.28 -2.95 -9.42
CA PHE A 175 14.31 -3.28 -8.45
C PHE A 175 13.89 -4.49 -7.62
N GLN A 176 14.83 -5.39 -7.37
CA GLN A 176 14.68 -6.50 -6.43
C GLN A 176 15.86 -6.50 -5.48
N LEU A 177 15.56 -6.45 -4.18
CA LEU A 177 16.61 -6.47 -3.16
C LEU A 177 17.32 -7.84 -3.17
N PRO A 178 18.65 -7.91 -3.34
CA PRO A 178 19.38 -9.16 -3.31
C PRO A 178 19.23 -9.87 -1.96
N ALA A 179 19.13 -11.19 -1.99
CA ALA A 179 19.03 -11.99 -0.76
C ALA A 179 20.23 -11.75 0.17
N GLY A 180 19.97 -11.67 1.48
CA GLY A 180 21.00 -11.41 2.49
C GLY A 180 21.55 -9.99 2.48
N THR A 181 20.82 -9.03 1.90
CA THR A 181 21.17 -7.62 1.92
C THR A 181 20.14 -6.78 2.65
N CYS A 182 20.54 -5.63 3.17
CA CYS A 182 19.64 -4.61 3.68
C CYS A 182 19.96 -3.24 3.08
N ILE A 183 18.93 -2.39 3.05
CA ILE A 183 19.07 -1.00 2.64
C ILE A 183 19.51 -0.19 3.85
N VAL A 184 20.62 0.54 3.71
CA VAL A 184 21.14 1.42 4.77
C VAL A 184 20.64 2.84 4.56
N LYS A 185 20.74 3.31 3.30
CA LYS A 185 20.44 4.69 2.89
C LYS A 185 19.92 4.69 1.46
N ALA A 186 19.02 5.63 1.15
CA ALA A 186 18.53 5.87 -0.20
C ALA A 186 18.61 7.35 -0.56
N THR A 187 18.96 7.66 -1.80
CA THR A 187 18.74 8.96 -2.42
C THR A 187 17.50 8.86 -3.29
N LEU A 188 16.41 9.46 -2.82
CA LEU A 188 15.10 9.43 -3.45
C LEU A 188 14.99 10.55 -4.48
N LYS A 189 14.35 10.26 -5.61
CA LYS A 189 13.94 11.29 -6.58
C LYS A 189 12.57 11.82 -6.16
N LEU A 190 12.50 13.10 -5.84
CA LEU A 190 11.25 13.79 -5.55
C LEU A 190 10.69 14.39 -6.85
N LEU A 191 9.38 14.25 -7.03
CA LEU A 191 8.68 14.86 -8.16
C LEU A 191 7.68 15.89 -7.67
N LYS A 192 7.49 16.94 -8.46
CA LYS A 192 6.37 17.86 -8.25
C LYS A 192 5.07 17.12 -8.58
N ARG A 193 4.09 17.20 -7.68
CA ARG A 193 2.74 16.67 -7.96
C ARG A 193 2.11 17.42 -9.12
N PRO A 194 1.24 16.77 -9.90
CA PRO A 194 0.31 17.47 -10.74
C PRO A 194 -0.50 18.51 -9.93
N ALA A 195 -0.65 19.71 -10.50
CA ALA A 195 -1.44 20.75 -9.87
C ALA A 195 -2.93 20.50 -10.09
N ASN A 196 -3.76 21.11 -9.22
CA ASN A 196 -5.21 21.11 -9.37
C ASN A 196 -5.77 19.68 -9.54
N ILE A 197 -5.60 18.84 -8.52
CA ILE A 197 -6.20 17.51 -8.51
C ILE A 197 -7.65 17.65 -8.06
N CYS A 198 -8.58 17.04 -8.80
CA CYS A 198 -9.94 16.79 -8.38
C CYS A 198 -10.27 15.31 -8.43
N GLY A 199 -11.29 14.88 -7.70
CA GLY A 199 -11.73 13.50 -7.64
C GLY A 199 -13.23 13.38 -7.87
N ALA A 200 -13.67 12.23 -8.37
CA ALA A 200 -15.07 11.87 -8.47
C ALA A 200 -15.29 10.46 -7.92
N ALA A 201 -16.37 10.29 -7.15
CA ALA A 201 -16.80 8.98 -6.66
C ALA A 201 -18.18 8.67 -7.23
N PHE A 202 -18.27 7.50 -7.85
CA PHE A 202 -19.47 6.98 -8.49
C PHE A 202 -19.96 5.77 -7.74
N PHE A 203 -21.25 5.74 -7.44
CA PHE A 203 -21.88 4.72 -6.61
C PHE A 203 -22.79 3.82 -7.46
N PHE A 204 -22.71 2.52 -7.22
CA PHE A 204 -23.46 1.51 -7.96
C PHE A 204 -24.29 0.67 -7.00
N ASP A 205 -25.54 0.42 -7.36
CA ASP A 205 -26.48 -0.44 -6.65
C ASP A 205 -26.30 -1.93 -6.96
N THR A 206 -25.54 -2.24 -8.02
CA THR A 206 -25.14 -3.60 -8.37
C THR A 206 -23.65 -3.69 -8.64
N GLU A 207 -23.02 -4.74 -8.11
CA GLU A 207 -21.59 -4.98 -8.31
C GLU A 207 -21.25 -5.32 -9.77
N SER A 208 -22.16 -6.00 -10.47
CA SER A 208 -22.00 -6.34 -11.90
C SER A 208 -21.88 -5.10 -12.79
N ASN A 209 -22.71 -4.08 -12.53
CA ASN A 209 -22.67 -2.82 -13.29
C ASN A 209 -21.36 -2.06 -13.02
N ALA A 210 -20.93 -2.00 -11.75
CA ALA A 210 -19.66 -1.38 -11.40
C ALA A 210 -18.46 -2.08 -12.08
N LEU A 211 -18.47 -3.41 -12.14
CA LEU A 211 -17.41 -4.18 -12.80
C LEU A 211 -17.40 -3.96 -14.32
N ALA A 212 -18.56 -3.91 -14.97
CA ALA A 212 -18.66 -3.59 -16.39
C ALA A 212 -18.16 -2.17 -16.67
N CYS A 213 -18.52 -1.22 -15.83
CA CYS A 213 -18.00 0.16 -15.89
C CYS A 213 -16.48 0.20 -15.69
N ALA A 214 -15.95 -0.48 -14.68
CA ALA A 214 -14.51 -0.55 -14.42
C ALA A 214 -13.73 -1.14 -15.59
N ASP A 215 -14.26 -2.18 -16.23
CA ASP A 215 -13.67 -2.78 -17.44
C ASP A 215 -13.59 -1.76 -18.59
N LYS A 216 -14.64 -0.97 -18.78
CA LYS A 216 -14.65 0.14 -19.74
C LYS A 216 -13.62 1.21 -19.39
N LEU A 217 -13.59 1.62 -18.13
CA LEU A 217 -12.70 2.68 -17.63
C LEU A 217 -11.23 2.27 -17.60
N GLN A 218 -10.92 0.99 -17.57
CA GLN A 218 -9.53 0.51 -17.62
C GLN A 218 -8.76 1.08 -18.82
N ASN A 219 -9.43 1.20 -19.97
CA ASN A 219 -8.86 1.70 -21.21
C ASN A 219 -9.27 3.17 -21.50
N TYR A 220 -9.97 3.81 -20.57
CA TYR A 220 -10.39 5.20 -20.74
C TYR A 220 -9.17 6.13 -20.83
N VAL A 221 -9.19 7.00 -21.81
CA VAL A 221 -8.25 8.10 -22.01
C VAL A 221 -9.09 9.36 -22.22
N PRO A 222 -8.89 10.42 -21.42
CA PRO A 222 -9.62 11.66 -21.59
C PRO A 222 -9.47 12.21 -23.01
N ASP A 223 -10.52 12.77 -23.58
CA ASP A 223 -10.48 13.42 -24.90
C ASP A 223 -9.54 14.62 -24.86
N ASN A 224 -9.60 15.40 -23.79
CA ASN A 224 -8.67 16.48 -23.55
C ASN A 224 -7.31 15.95 -23.05
N LYS A 225 -6.25 16.17 -23.83
CA LYS A 225 -4.88 15.68 -23.56
C LYS A 225 -4.17 16.39 -22.41
N ASP A 226 -4.70 17.50 -21.95
CA ASP A 226 -4.16 18.25 -20.78
C ASP A 226 -4.61 17.63 -19.45
N VAL A 227 -5.51 16.65 -19.49
CA VAL A 227 -5.97 15.90 -18.31
C VAL A 227 -5.10 14.69 -18.06
N LEU A 228 -4.66 14.54 -16.82
CA LEU A 228 -3.91 13.40 -16.32
C LEU A 228 -4.80 12.56 -15.40
N ILE A 229 -4.86 11.26 -15.62
CA ILE A 229 -5.50 10.32 -14.66
C ILE A 229 -4.48 9.98 -13.58
N ILE A 230 -4.77 10.35 -12.35
CA ILE A 230 -3.88 10.17 -11.18
C ILE A 230 -4.16 8.86 -10.47
N SER A 231 -5.44 8.55 -10.26
CA SER A 231 -5.90 7.35 -9.56
C SER A 231 -7.21 6.85 -10.16
N MET A 232 -7.42 5.54 -10.12
CA MET A 232 -8.68 4.92 -10.53
C MET A 232 -8.88 3.63 -9.74
N GLU A 233 -9.81 3.67 -8.78
CA GLU A 233 -10.01 2.64 -7.76
C GLU A 233 -11.38 1.99 -7.86
N TYR A 234 -11.43 0.70 -7.58
CA TYR A 234 -12.66 -0.07 -7.39
C TYR A 234 -12.73 -0.58 -5.96
N ILE A 235 -13.89 -0.45 -5.32
CA ILE A 235 -14.21 -1.00 -4.00
C ILE A 235 -15.50 -1.82 -4.13
N GLY A 236 -15.39 -3.13 -3.92
CA GLY A 236 -16.50 -4.09 -4.12
C GLY A 236 -17.43 -4.21 -2.93
N ASN A 237 -18.51 -4.97 -3.14
CA ASN A 237 -19.65 -5.08 -2.23
C ASN A 237 -19.27 -5.51 -0.79
N THR A 238 -18.47 -6.55 -0.67
CA THR A 238 -18.05 -7.03 0.66
C THR A 238 -17.21 -5.98 1.38
N ALA A 239 -16.28 -5.30 0.68
CA ALA A 239 -15.49 -4.21 1.25
C ALA A 239 -16.39 -3.08 1.75
N ILE A 240 -17.40 -2.67 0.97
CA ILE A 240 -18.39 -1.64 1.37
C ILE A 240 -19.15 -2.06 2.63
N LYS A 241 -19.63 -3.30 2.70
CA LYS A 241 -20.31 -3.82 3.90
C LYS A 241 -19.42 -3.78 5.14
N MET A 242 -18.15 -4.20 4.99
CA MET A 242 -17.20 -4.18 6.10
C MET A 242 -16.90 -2.76 6.56
N ILE A 243 -16.66 -1.82 5.64
CA ILE A 243 -16.46 -0.40 5.95
C ILE A 243 -17.65 0.15 6.74
N ASN A 244 -18.88 -0.09 6.29
CA ASN A 244 -20.07 0.39 6.95
C ASN A 244 -20.25 -0.22 8.36
N THR A 245 -19.94 -1.52 8.52
CA THR A 245 -20.03 -2.21 9.81
C THR A 245 -18.97 -1.73 10.80
N SER A 246 -17.76 -1.45 10.32
CA SER A 246 -16.64 -1.02 11.15
C SER A 246 -16.50 0.51 11.27
N ARG A 247 -17.44 1.27 10.72
CA ARG A 247 -17.32 2.73 10.55
C ARG A 247 -17.00 3.47 11.84
N GLU A 248 -17.65 3.09 12.95
CA GLU A 248 -17.42 3.73 14.25
C GLU A 248 -16.07 3.38 14.87
N LEU A 249 -15.50 2.26 14.49
CA LEU A 249 -14.23 1.76 15.00
C LEU A 249 -13.03 2.32 14.22
N ILE A 250 -13.23 2.71 12.96
CA ILE A 250 -12.17 3.19 12.08
C ILE A 250 -12.08 4.71 12.15
N SER A 251 -11.07 5.20 12.87
CA SER A 251 -10.92 6.64 13.16
C SER A 251 -10.79 7.52 11.90
N VAL A 252 -10.20 7.01 10.82
CA VAL A 252 -10.03 7.75 9.56
C VAL A 252 -11.35 8.01 8.82
N LEU A 253 -12.44 7.32 9.19
CA LEU A 253 -13.76 7.49 8.58
C LEU A 253 -14.61 8.58 9.25
N LYS A 254 -14.18 9.20 10.33
CA LYS A 254 -14.96 10.21 11.06
C LYS A 254 -15.43 11.37 10.19
N ASP A 255 -14.55 11.81 9.28
CA ASP A 255 -14.80 12.96 8.40
C ASP A 255 -15.31 12.54 7.01
N VAL A 256 -15.44 11.24 6.75
CA VAL A 256 -15.96 10.71 5.49
C VAL A 256 -17.48 10.66 5.56
N PRO A 257 -18.25 11.27 4.63
CA PRO A 257 -19.71 11.15 4.62
C PRO A 257 -20.18 9.69 4.56
N ALA A 258 -21.39 9.43 5.03
CA ALA A 258 -22.02 8.12 4.82
C ALA A 258 -22.21 7.90 3.31
N LEU A 259 -21.93 6.67 2.87
CA LEU A 259 -22.19 6.31 1.48
C LEU A 259 -23.70 6.36 1.20
N PRO A 260 -24.13 6.66 -0.05
CA PRO A 260 -25.53 6.58 -0.43
C PRO A 260 -26.11 5.21 -0.06
N SER A 261 -27.41 5.18 0.30
CA SER A 261 -28.12 3.93 0.59
C SER A 261 -28.02 3.00 -0.63
N ASP A 262 -28.02 1.69 -0.38
CA ASP A 262 -27.97 0.65 -1.42
C ASP A 262 -26.66 0.54 -2.23
N THR A 263 -25.61 1.34 -1.90
CA THR A 263 -24.29 1.22 -2.53
C THR A 263 -23.74 -0.19 -2.36
N LYS A 264 -23.49 -0.87 -3.49
CA LYS A 264 -22.81 -2.19 -3.56
C LYS A 264 -21.38 -2.10 -4.04
N ALA A 265 -21.04 -1.08 -4.81
CA ALA A 265 -19.67 -0.84 -5.23
C ALA A 265 -19.44 0.65 -5.45
N VAL A 266 -18.16 1.05 -5.36
CA VAL A 266 -17.70 2.41 -5.63
C VAL A 266 -16.59 2.36 -6.67
N ILE A 267 -16.68 3.25 -7.66
CA ILE A 267 -15.54 3.60 -8.51
C ILE A 267 -15.11 5.01 -8.15
N TYR A 268 -13.83 5.18 -7.87
CA TYR A 268 -13.22 6.47 -7.54
C TYR A 268 -12.15 6.81 -8.56
N VAL A 269 -12.18 8.02 -9.08
CA VAL A 269 -11.22 8.53 -10.06
C VAL A 269 -10.63 9.85 -9.59
N GLU A 270 -9.33 10.01 -9.68
CA GLU A 270 -8.63 11.29 -9.53
C GLU A 270 -8.04 11.71 -10.86
N ILE A 271 -8.25 12.97 -11.21
CA ILE A 271 -7.70 13.62 -12.40
C ILE A 271 -7.01 14.93 -12.03
N ALA A 272 -6.03 15.32 -12.83
CA ALA A 272 -5.36 16.60 -12.71
C ALA A 272 -5.41 17.35 -14.06
N GLY A 273 -5.54 18.67 -14.01
CA GLY A 273 -5.61 19.54 -15.18
C GLY A 273 -5.97 20.97 -14.78
N ASN A 274 -6.21 21.85 -15.73
CA ASN A 274 -6.86 23.12 -15.44
C ASN A 274 -8.37 22.92 -15.21
N GLU A 275 -9.06 23.91 -14.68
CA GLU A 275 -10.47 23.82 -14.29
C GLU A 275 -11.37 23.42 -15.48
N GLU A 276 -11.20 24.05 -16.65
CA GLU A 276 -11.98 23.75 -17.87
C GLU A 276 -11.79 22.30 -18.34
N SER A 277 -10.53 21.84 -18.38
CA SER A 277 -10.24 20.47 -18.83
C SER A 277 -10.68 19.41 -17.81
N GLN A 278 -10.68 19.74 -16.51
CA GLN A 278 -11.23 18.86 -15.47
C GLN A 278 -12.74 18.72 -15.59
N ASP A 279 -13.45 19.83 -15.81
CA ASP A 279 -14.92 19.82 -15.98
C ASP A 279 -15.33 18.98 -17.19
N GLU A 280 -14.64 19.11 -18.32
CA GLU A 280 -14.85 18.27 -19.51
C GLU A 280 -14.65 16.78 -19.17
N ALA A 281 -13.54 16.41 -18.55
CA ALA A 281 -13.26 15.02 -18.20
C ALA A 281 -14.22 14.47 -17.13
N LEU A 282 -14.68 15.28 -16.19
CA LEU A 282 -15.70 14.88 -15.21
C LEU A 282 -17.04 14.59 -15.91
N MET A 283 -17.44 15.39 -16.90
CA MET A 283 -18.64 15.14 -17.69
C MET A 283 -18.52 13.84 -18.48
N GLU A 284 -17.38 13.57 -19.14
CA GLU A 284 -17.12 12.29 -19.81
C GLU A 284 -17.26 11.10 -18.84
N LEU A 285 -16.69 11.23 -17.63
CA LEU A 285 -16.77 10.17 -16.61
C LEU A 285 -18.19 9.96 -16.10
N ILE A 286 -18.97 11.05 -15.92
CA ILE A 286 -20.39 10.99 -15.55
C ILE A 286 -21.18 10.27 -16.65
N ASP A 287 -21.00 10.63 -17.91
CA ASP A 287 -21.69 10.01 -19.03
C ASP A 287 -21.38 8.50 -19.08
N ILE A 288 -20.09 8.14 -19.04
CA ILE A 288 -19.68 6.72 -19.03
C ILE A 288 -20.30 5.98 -17.86
N THR A 289 -20.18 6.49 -16.62
CA THR A 289 -20.64 5.77 -15.44
C THR A 289 -22.17 5.65 -15.39
N SER A 290 -22.89 6.64 -15.92
CA SER A 290 -24.35 6.63 -16.04
C SER A 290 -24.86 5.57 -17.00
N GLU A 291 -24.14 5.29 -18.11
CA GLU A 291 -24.46 4.18 -19.03
C GLU A 291 -24.46 2.82 -18.31
N TYR A 292 -23.70 2.69 -17.21
CA TYR A 292 -23.61 1.51 -16.36
C TYR A 292 -24.45 1.61 -15.10
N GLY A 293 -25.35 2.60 -14.99
CA GLY A 293 -26.34 2.69 -13.90
C GLY A 293 -25.85 3.41 -12.63
N SER A 294 -24.76 4.18 -12.69
CA SER A 294 -24.46 5.13 -11.62
C SER A 294 -25.37 6.35 -11.75
N ASP A 295 -26.00 6.77 -10.66
CA ASP A 295 -26.84 7.96 -10.63
C ASP A 295 -25.94 9.21 -10.48
N PRO A 296 -25.93 10.12 -11.47
CA PRO A 296 -25.12 11.31 -11.41
C PRO A 296 -25.52 12.28 -10.25
N ASP A 297 -26.78 12.25 -9.82
CA ASP A 297 -27.28 13.15 -8.77
C ASP A 297 -26.69 12.81 -7.39
N ILE A 298 -26.21 11.59 -7.17
CA ILE A 298 -25.58 11.14 -5.93
C ILE A 298 -24.06 11.03 -6.03
N ALA A 299 -23.48 11.22 -7.21
CA ALA A 299 -22.04 11.19 -7.39
C ALA A 299 -21.36 12.31 -6.56
N TRP A 300 -20.17 12.01 -6.04
CA TRP A 300 -19.40 13.04 -5.33
C TRP A 300 -18.37 13.67 -6.25
N ALA A 301 -18.41 15.00 -6.37
CA ALA A 301 -17.33 15.80 -6.94
C ALA A 301 -16.49 16.38 -5.79
N LEU A 302 -15.21 16.11 -5.80
CA LEU A 302 -14.27 16.37 -4.71
C LEU A 302 -13.16 17.29 -5.22
N THR A 303 -13.15 18.53 -4.76
CA THR A 303 -12.12 19.49 -5.10
C THR A 303 -11.31 19.89 -3.87
N GLY A 304 -10.00 19.99 -4.06
CA GLY A 304 -9.09 20.37 -3.00
C GLY A 304 -8.65 19.18 -2.13
N TYR A 305 -7.50 19.37 -1.52
CA TYR A 305 -6.78 18.32 -0.80
C TYR A 305 -7.59 17.67 0.34
N THR A 306 -8.37 18.44 1.08
CA THR A 306 -9.16 17.92 2.21
C THR A 306 -10.26 16.96 1.75
N GLU A 307 -10.96 17.30 0.66
CA GLU A 307 -12.03 16.45 0.12
C GLU A 307 -11.46 15.16 -0.51
N ILE A 308 -10.38 15.26 -1.27
CA ILE A 308 -9.69 14.11 -1.85
C ILE A 308 -9.21 13.15 -0.76
N ARG A 309 -8.68 13.66 0.34
CA ARG A 309 -8.27 12.82 1.48
C ARG A 309 -9.40 11.98 2.07
N LYS A 310 -10.65 12.41 1.99
CA LYS A 310 -11.78 11.59 2.45
C LYS A 310 -11.89 10.29 1.66
N MET A 311 -11.66 10.33 0.35
CA MET A 311 -11.66 9.12 -0.48
C MET A 311 -10.43 8.24 -0.24
N HIS A 312 -9.27 8.85 0.00
CA HIS A 312 -8.11 8.09 0.46
C HIS A 312 -8.41 7.37 1.78
N SER A 313 -9.09 8.04 2.72
CA SER A 313 -9.54 7.44 3.98
C SER A 313 -10.55 6.31 3.76
N LEU A 314 -11.50 6.47 2.82
CA LEU A 314 -12.44 5.41 2.47
C LEU A 314 -11.71 4.19 1.87
N ARG A 315 -10.75 4.44 0.98
CA ARG A 315 -9.95 3.36 0.39
C ARG A 315 -9.05 2.66 1.42
N HIS A 316 -8.47 3.44 2.35
CA HIS A 316 -7.72 2.88 3.48
C HIS A 316 -8.62 2.01 4.36
N ALA A 317 -9.83 2.46 4.65
CA ALA A 317 -10.78 1.72 5.48
C ALA A 317 -11.15 0.34 4.93
N ALA A 318 -11.07 0.13 3.60
CA ALA A 318 -11.25 -1.20 3.00
C ALA A 318 -10.18 -2.18 3.49
N THR A 319 -8.94 -1.75 3.64
CA THR A 319 -7.84 -2.57 4.18
C THR A 319 -7.93 -2.70 5.69
N GLU A 320 -8.19 -1.61 6.39
CA GLU A 320 -8.28 -1.56 7.85
C GLU A 320 -9.40 -2.45 8.39
N SER A 321 -10.57 -2.46 7.74
CA SER A 321 -11.68 -3.34 8.13
C SER A 321 -11.34 -4.83 7.99
N VAL A 322 -10.52 -5.21 7.02
CA VAL A 322 -9.98 -6.57 6.90
C VAL A 322 -9.05 -6.89 8.07
N ILE A 323 -8.13 -5.98 8.38
CA ILE A 323 -7.17 -6.17 9.49
C ILE A 323 -7.94 -6.38 10.80
N GLN A 324 -8.93 -5.54 11.12
CA GLN A 324 -9.74 -5.66 12.33
C GLN A 324 -10.55 -6.96 12.37
N PHE A 325 -11.08 -7.40 11.21
CA PHE A 325 -11.78 -8.69 11.11
C PHE A 325 -10.83 -9.85 11.45
N ILE A 326 -9.67 -9.88 10.80
CA ILE A 326 -8.67 -10.95 11.00
C ILE A 326 -8.12 -10.93 12.44
N GLU A 327 -7.86 -9.76 13.01
CA GLU A 327 -7.40 -9.64 14.39
C GLU A 327 -8.40 -10.28 15.37
N ARG A 328 -9.70 -10.02 15.22
CA ARG A 328 -10.73 -10.66 16.02
C ARG A 328 -10.73 -12.17 15.83
N LYS A 329 -10.65 -12.68 14.59
CA LYS A 329 -10.62 -14.11 14.30
C LYS A 329 -9.34 -14.78 14.80
N HIS A 330 -8.22 -14.11 14.75
CA HIS A 330 -6.94 -14.56 15.29
C HIS A 330 -7.02 -14.71 16.84
N HIS A 331 -7.70 -13.82 17.53
CA HIS A 331 -7.94 -13.96 18.97
C HIS A 331 -8.84 -15.16 19.31
N GLU A 332 -9.80 -15.51 18.43
CA GLU A 332 -10.66 -16.71 18.58
C GLU A 332 -9.87 -18.00 18.30
N ASP A 333 -9.02 -17.98 17.25
CA ASP A 333 -8.17 -19.09 16.83
C ASP A 333 -6.88 -18.52 16.18
N ASN A 334 -5.76 -18.62 16.88
CA ASN A 334 -4.48 -18.05 16.46
C ASN A 334 -3.87 -18.65 15.18
N ARG A 335 -4.46 -19.74 14.65
CA ARG A 335 -4.09 -20.32 13.36
C ARG A 335 -4.68 -19.54 12.18
N ILE A 336 -5.67 -18.67 12.43
CA ILE A 336 -6.23 -17.78 11.42
C ILE A 336 -5.35 -16.54 11.35
N ILE A 337 -4.69 -16.36 10.22
CA ILE A 337 -3.87 -15.20 9.90
C ILE A 337 -4.40 -14.54 8.64
N ARG A 338 -3.90 -13.35 8.32
CA ARG A 338 -4.29 -12.67 7.09
C ARG A 338 -3.93 -13.51 5.86
N LEU A 339 -4.88 -13.64 4.95
CA LEU A 339 -4.72 -14.28 3.65
C LEU A 339 -5.21 -13.33 2.57
N GLY A 340 -4.27 -12.65 1.92
CA GLY A 340 -4.49 -11.79 0.76
C GLY A 340 -3.81 -12.37 -0.47
N VAL A 341 -4.42 -12.21 -1.64
CA VAL A 341 -3.83 -12.61 -2.92
C VAL A 341 -4.06 -11.58 -3.99
N LYS A 342 -3.17 -11.53 -4.96
CA LYS A 342 -3.28 -10.78 -6.22
C LYS A 342 -3.48 -11.76 -7.35
N PRO A 343 -4.74 -12.06 -7.74
CA PRO A 343 -5.02 -13.05 -8.76
C PRO A 343 -4.47 -12.65 -10.13
N LEU A 344 -3.88 -13.60 -10.84
CA LEU A 344 -3.47 -13.40 -12.23
C LEU A 344 -4.70 -13.38 -13.15
N SER A 345 -4.79 -12.40 -14.04
CA SER A 345 -5.90 -12.28 -15.01
C SER A 345 -5.96 -13.45 -16.01
N ARG A 346 -4.79 -14.02 -16.35
CA ARG A 346 -4.67 -15.13 -17.32
C ARG A 346 -5.35 -14.84 -18.66
N GLY A 347 -5.28 -13.58 -19.11
CA GLY A 347 -5.88 -13.13 -20.38
C GLY A 347 -7.36 -12.77 -20.31
N ARG A 348 -7.99 -12.83 -19.11
CA ARG A 348 -9.35 -12.33 -18.87
C ARG A 348 -9.35 -10.82 -18.71
N SER A 349 -10.48 -10.18 -19.02
CA SER A 349 -10.70 -8.77 -18.69
C SER A 349 -10.76 -8.54 -17.18
N PHE A 350 -10.74 -7.28 -16.75
CA PHE A 350 -10.89 -6.92 -15.33
C PHE A 350 -12.20 -7.45 -14.75
N GLN A 351 -13.32 -7.23 -15.47
CA GLN A 351 -14.63 -7.73 -15.09
C GLN A 351 -14.67 -9.27 -15.01
N GLU A 352 -14.24 -9.96 -16.06
CA GLU A 352 -14.23 -11.43 -16.10
C GLU A 352 -13.38 -12.03 -14.98
N THR A 353 -12.26 -11.41 -14.65
CA THR A 353 -11.38 -11.86 -13.57
C THR A 353 -12.12 -11.80 -12.22
N ILE A 354 -12.69 -10.64 -11.87
CA ILE A 354 -13.40 -10.48 -10.58
C ILE A 354 -14.66 -11.34 -10.52
N LEU A 355 -15.45 -11.43 -11.58
CA LEU A 355 -16.62 -12.30 -11.61
C LEU A 355 -16.27 -13.78 -11.42
N SER A 356 -15.15 -14.24 -12.00
CA SER A 356 -14.69 -15.62 -11.80
C SER A 356 -14.23 -15.87 -10.35
N ILE A 357 -13.69 -14.85 -9.68
CA ILE A 357 -13.31 -14.91 -8.27
C ILE A 357 -14.58 -14.97 -7.39
N ILE A 358 -15.55 -14.09 -7.63
CA ILE A 358 -16.82 -14.07 -6.90
C ILE A 358 -17.52 -15.43 -7.02
N GLN A 359 -17.61 -15.99 -8.23
CA GLN A 359 -18.22 -17.30 -8.45
C GLN A 359 -17.49 -18.41 -7.68
N ALA A 360 -16.16 -18.42 -7.70
CA ALA A 360 -15.38 -19.42 -6.96
C ALA A 360 -15.56 -19.30 -5.43
N LEU A 361 -15.72 -18.08 -4.92
CA LEU A 361 -16.03 -17.84 -3.50
C LEU A 361 -17.44 -18.35 -3.14
N GLU A 362 -18.44 -18.08 -3.98
CA GLU A 362 -19.81 -18.55 -3.81
C GLU A 362 -19.90 -20.08 -3.82
N ASP A 363 -19.28 -20.73 -4.81
CA ASP A 363 -19.25 -22.19 -4.96
C ASP A 363 -18.60 -22.87 -3.73
N ALA A 364 -17.63 -22.21 -3.10
CA ALA A 364 -16.94 -22.69 -1.91
C ALA A 364 -17.62 -22.26 -0.60
N ASN A 365 -18.67 -21.44 -0.66
CA ASN A 365 -19.30 -20.80 0.50
C ASN A 365 -18.26 -20.02 1.36
N LEU A 366 -17.39 -19.26 0.71
CA LEU A 366 -16.38 -18.41 1.34
C LEU A 366 -16.66 -16.94 1.09
N CYS A 367 -16.08 -16.08 1.91
CA CYS A 367 -16.21 -14.63 1.80
C CYS A 367 -14.84 -13.98 1.63
N ALA A 368 -14.76 -12.93 0.80
CA ALA A 368 -13.56 -12.12 0.66
C ALA A 368 -13.92 -10.64 0.40
N SER A 369 -13.07 -9.75 0.88
CA SER A 369 -13.10 -8.32 0.55
C SER A 369 -12.26 -8.09 -0.71
N ILE A 370 -12.87 -7.48 -1.75
CA ILE A 370 -12.24 -7.22 -3.05
C ILE A 370 -12.17 -5.72 -3.29
N TYR A 371 -11.00 -5.22 -3.64
CA TYR A 371 -10.77 -3.87 -4.11
C TYR A 371 -9.59 -3.86 -5.09
N ALA A 372 -9.48 -2.84 -5.94
CA ALA A 372 -8.48 -2.88 -7.02
C ALA A 372 -8.06 -1.50 -7.50
N HIS A 373 -6.83 -1.42 -8.03
CA HIS A 373 -6.38 -0.35 -8.91
C HIS A 373 -6.78 -0.70 -10.35
N ILE A 374 -7.81 -0.04 -10.89
CA ILE A 374 -8.44 -0.43 -12.18
C ILE A 374 -7.44 -0.40 -13.33
N LYS A 375 -6.70 0.73 -13.49
CA LYS A 375 -5.76 0.93 -14.61
C LYS A 375 -4.67 -0.14 -14.70
N ASN A 376 -4.23 -0.64 -13.56
CA ASN A 376 -3.13 -1.62 -13.48
C ASN A 376 -3.63 -3.06 -13.43
N SER A 377 -4.94 -3.29 -13.39
CA SER A 377 -5.55 -4.60 -13.07
C SER A 377 -4.98 -5.22 -11.78
N ASP A 378 -4.59 -4.39 -10.81
CA ASP A 378 -4.08 -4.89 -9.54
C ASP A 378 -5.25 -5.16 -8.59
N ILE A 379 -5.74 -6.39 -8.65
CA ILE A 379 -6.88 -6.86 -7.86
C ILE A 379 -6.36 -7.41 -6.53
N GLN A 380 -6.92 -6.91 -5.43
CA GLN A 380 -6.62 -7.36 -4.07
C GLN A 380 -7.81 -8.17 -3.56
N VAL A 381 -7.61 -9.44 -3.30
CA VAL A 381 -8.61 -10.33 -2.70
C VAL A 381 -8.13 -10.70 -1.31
N ASN A 382 -8.89 -10.30 -0.29
CA ASN A 382 -8.58 -10.59 1.10
C ASN A 382 -9.67 -11.52 1.66
N PHE A 383 -9.33 -12.76 1.95
CA PHE A 383 -10.25 -13.74 2.49
C PHE A 383 -10.70 -13.37 3.91
N LEU A 384 -11.94 -13.71 4.23
CA LEU A 384 -12.59 -13.44 5.51
C LEU A 384 -13.11 -14.74 6.13
N PRO A 385 -12.23 -15.63 6.59
CA PRO A 385 -12.60 -16.93 7.12
C PRO A 385 -13.31 -16.78 8.48
N GLU A 386 -14.45 -17.44 8.66
CA GLU A 386 -15.16 -17.44 9.92
C GLU A 386 -14.55 -18.41 10.96
N ASN A 387 -13.84 -19.43 10.49
CA ASN A 387 -13.21 -20.46 11.30
C ASN A 387 -11.97 -21.04 10.57
N PHE A 388 -11.23 -21.94 11.22
CA PHE A 388 -10.00 -22.52 10.66
C PHE A 388 -10.26 -23.43 9.44
N GLU A 389 -11.42 -24.08 9.35
CA GLU A 389 -11.77 -24.88 8.16
C GLU A 389 -11.94 -23.97 6.94
N ASP A 390 -12.65 -22.85 7.07
CA ASP A 390 -12.78 -21.84 6.01
C ASP A 390 -11.43 -21.24 5.63
N TYR A 391 -10.56 -21.01 6.62
CA TYR A 391 -9.19 -20.53 6.38
C TYR A 391 -8.39 -21.53 5.51
N GLN A 392 -8.48 -22.84 5.80
CA GLN A 392 -7.82 -23.85 4.99
C GLN A 392 -8.39 -23.94 3.57
N LYS A 393 -9.72 -23.89 3.42
CA LYS A 393 -10.36 -23.82 2.09
C LYS A 393 -9.91 -22.59 1.32
N SER A 394 -9.84 -21.43 1.98
CA SER A 394 -9.37 -20.17 1.41
C SER A 394 -7.92 -20.29 0.90
N LYS A 395 -7.02 -20.91 1.66
CA LYS A 395 -5.63 -21.17 1.21
C LYS A 395 -5.57 -22.02 -0.06
N ASN A 396 -6.39 -23.08 -0.11
CA ASN A 396 -6.42 -23.96 -1.28
C ASN A 396 -6.87 -23.21 -2.54
N ILE A 397 -7.92 -22.41 -2.43
CA ILE A 397 -8.42 -21.58 -3.54
C ILE A 397 -7.39 -20.51 -3.93
N ALA A 398 -6.85 -19.78 -2.97
CA ALA A 398 -5.83 -18.75 -3.19
C ALA A 398 -4.66 -19.26 -4.05
N ASN A 399 -4.17 -20.44 -3.74
CA ASN A 399 -3.07 -21.09 -4.48
C ASN A 399 -3.40 -21.39 -5.95
N THR A 400 -4.68 -21.43 -6.31
CA THR A 400 -5.08 -21.61 -7.73
C THR A 400 -5.08 -20.34 -8.54
N TRP A 401 -5.00 -19.18 -7.89
CA TRP A 401 -5.10 -17.85 -8.53
C TRP A 401 -3.75 -17.19 -8.81
N ILE A 402 -2.68 -17.64 -8.17
CA ILE A 402 -1.29 -17.16 -8.31
C ILE A 402 -0.48 -17.96 -9.32
#